data_688aa26dc4a3daa4ca410bd9cbc3638a
#
_entry.id   688aa26dc4a3daa4ca410bd9cbc3638a
#
_cell.length_a   1.000
_cell.length_b   1.000
_cell.length_c   1.000
_cell.angle_alpha   90.00
_cell.angle_beta   90.00
_cell.angle_gamma   90.00
#
_symmetry.space_group_name_H-M   'P 1'
#
loop_
_entity.id
_entity.type
_entity.pdbx_description
1 polymer ?
#
loop_
_entity_poly.entity_id
_entity_poly.type
_entity_poly.pdbx_seq_one_letter_code
_entity_poly.pdbx_strand_id
1 'polypeptide(L)'
;SVVVDYTKKTQFLFKINKGIREVSDRVRINEFVPSNERPVPFERMIYFGDGETDVPCMRTVKSNGGHSFAVYGNEKKRALAQQLLSEGRVNFACAADYTEDGQMMEIVKRILDKIKADYTLSQHEAVNRDTLNMYSALGDTMD
;
A
#
# COMPACT_ATOMS: atom_id res chain seq x y z
N SER A 1 0.61 -9.36 -11.57
CA SER A 1 0.32 -8.41 -10.50
C SER A 1 1.59 -7.76 -9.96
N VAL A 2 1.44 -6.60 -9.39
CA VAL A 2 2.53 -5.82 -8.82
C VAL A 2 2.12 -5.38 -7.43
N VAL A 3 3.01 -5.57 -6.47
CA VAL A 3 2.80 -5.08 -5.11
C VAL A 3 3.90 -4.09 -4.78
N VAL A 4 3.52 -2.91 -4.34
CA VAL A 4 4.44 -1.86 -3.92
C VAL A 4 4.27 -1.66 -2.42
N ASP A 5 5.38 -1.64 -1.74
CA ASP A 5 5.44 -1.61 -0.30
C ASP A 5 6.38 -0.48 0.14
N TYR A 6 5.96 0.30 1.12
CA TYR A 6 6.76 1.38 1.67
C TYR A 6 7.13 1.06 3.11
N THR A 7 8.40 0.85 3.37
CA THR A 7 8.88 0.52 4.71
C THR A 7 9.21 1.77 5.50
N LYS A 8 9.32 1.62 6.83
CA LYS A 8 9.66 2.71 7.75
C LYS A 8 11.02 3.33 7.49
N LYS A 9 11.88 2.68 6.72
CA LYS A 9 13.19 3.22 6.35
C LYS A 9 13.16 4.00 5.04
N THR A 10 11.99 4.38 4.59
CA THR A 10 11.76 5.07 3.32
C THR A 10 12.18 4.25 2.11
N GLN A 11 12.25 2.95 2.26
CA GLN A 11 12.50 2.03 1.16
C GLN A 11 11.20 1.58 0.54
N PHE A 12 11.24 1.37 -0.76
CA PHE A 12 10.11 0.84 -1.49
C PHE A 12 10.40 -0.59 -1.89
N LEU A 13 9.50 -1.48 -1.56
CA LEU A 13 9.51 -2.81 -2.12
C LEU A 13 8.59 -2.80 -3.31
N PHE A 14 9.18 -2.94 -4.48
CA PHE A 14 8.44 -3.00 -5.72
C PHE A 14 8.69 -4.35 -6.34
N LYS A 15 7.65 -5.11 -6.53
CA LYS A 15 7.78 -6.43 -7.12
C LYS A 15 6.74 -6.67 -8.17
N ILE A 16 7.19 -6.90 -9.39
CA ILE A 16 6.35 -7.34 -10.50
C ILE A 16 6.34 -8.85 -10.47
N ASN A 17 5.17 -9.42 -10.41
CA ASN A 17 5.06 -10.82 -10.15
C ASN A 17 4.04 -11.48 -11.06
N LYS A 18 4.44 -11.76 -12.28
CA LYS A 18 3.54 -12.31 -13.29
C LYS A 18 3.12 -13.75 -13.03
N GLY A 19 3.86 -14.48 -12.26
CA GLY A 19 3.60 -15.89 -12.01
C GLY A 19 3.21 -16.23 -10.59
N ILE A 20 3.39 -15.30 -9.68
CA ILE A 20 3.07 -15.51 -8.28
C ILE A 20 1.79 -14.77 -7.97
N ARG A 21 1.04 -15.28 -7.06
CA ARG A 21 -0.30 -14.78 -6.84
C ARG A 21 -0.62 -14.62 -5.38
N GLU A 22 -1.30 -13.52 -5.08
CA GLU A 22 -2.07 -13.40 -3.88
C GLU A 22 -1.25 -13.35 -2.60
N VAL A 23 -1.67 -14.11 -1.64
CA VAL A 23 -1.09 -14.14 -0.31
C VAL A 23 0.38 -14.52 -0.34
N SER A 24 0.74 -15.43 -1.26
CA SER A 24 2.14 -15.86 -1.42
C SER A 24 3.06 -14.71 -1.79
N ASP A 25 2.61 -13.85 -2.67
CA ASP A 25 3.38 -12.67 -3.09
C ASP A 25 3.61 -11.73 -1.93
N ARG A 26 2.57 -11.52 -1.13
CA ARG A 26 2.65 -10.65 0.04
C ARG A 26 3.63 -11.19 1.08
N VAL A 27 3.59 -12.48 1.32
CA VAL A 27 4.52 -13.13 2.24
C VAL A 27 5.95 -13.00 1.72
N ARG A 28 6.17 -13.24 0.43
CA ARG A 28 7.49 -13.11 -0.17
C ARG A 28 8.06 -11.71 -0.11
N ILE A 29 7.21 -10.71 -0.34
CA ILE A 29 7.63 -9.32 -0.24
C ILE A 29 8.06 -9.00 1.18
N ASN A 30 7.32 -9.48 2.16
CA ASN A 30 7.67 -9.29 3.56
C ASN A 30 8.96 -10.01 3.96
N GLU A 31 9.33 -11.08 3.25
CA GLU A 31 10.60 -11.76 3.47
C GLU A 31 11.82 -10.94 3.08
N PHE A 32 11.65 -9.95 2.20
CA PHE A 32 12.72 -9.04 1.82
C PHE A 32 12.89 -7.88 2.80
N VAL A 33 11.98 -7.72 3.71
CA VAL A 33 12.08 -6.71 4.76
C VAL A 33 12.95 -7.30 5.87
N PRO A 34 13.81 -6.50 6.51
CA PRO A 34 14.61 -7.01 7.62
C PRO A 34 13.78 -7.77 8.63
N SER A 35 14.31 -8.88 9.13
CA SER A 35 13.57 -9.82 9.96
C SER A 35 13.01 -9.24 11.26
N ASN A 36 13.58 -8.13 11.71
CA ASN A 36 13.10 -7.45 12.90
C ASN A 36 11.94 -6.50 12.61
N GLU A 37 11.54 -6.38 11.37
CA GLU A 37 10.45 -5.52 10.99
C GLU A 37 9.14 -6.30 10.92
N ARG A 38 8.06 -5.61 11.25
CA ARG A 38 6.74 -6.20 11.22
C ARG A 38 6.25 -6.32 9.77
N PRO A 39 5.32 -7.24 9.51
CA PRO A 39 4.64 -7.26 8.22
C PRO A 39 4.10 -5.88 7.88
N VAL A 40 4.15 -5.53 6.61
CA VAL A 40 3.70 -4.24 6.14
C VAL A 40 2.20 -4.11 6.35
N PRO A 41 1.73 -3.06 6.99
CA PRO A 41 0.30 -2.83 7.13
C PRO A 41 -0.33 -2.53 5.78
N PHE A 42 -1.60 -2.88 5.64
CA PHE A 42 -2.31 -2.68 4.37
C PHE A 42 -2.33 -1.21 3.94
N GLU A 43 -2.37 -0.28 4.87
CA GLU A 43 -2.39 1.15 4.58
C GLU A 43 -1.17 1.64 3.81
N ARG A 44 -0.08 0.87 3.85
CA ARG A 44 1.16 1.17 3.13
C ARG A 44 1.33 0.30 1.89
N MET A 45 0.28 -0.38 1.48
CA MET A 45 0.35 -1.33 0.37
C MET A 45 -0.36 -0.78 -0.86
N ILE A 46 0.28 -0.96 -2.01
CA ILE A 46 -0.33 -0.69 -3.30
C ILE A 46 -0.32 -1.99 -4.09
N TYR A 47 -1.47 -2.38 -4.59
CA TYR A 47 -1.61 -3.63 -5.34
C TYR A 47 -2.11 -3.34 -6.75
N PHE A 48 -1.43 -3.91 -7.73
CA PHE A 48 -1.82 -3.81 -9.14
C PHE A 48 -2.22 -5.18 -9.66
N GLY A 49 -3.40 -5.27 -10.20
CA GLY A 49 -3.90 -6.49 -10.79
C GLY A 49 -4.54 -6.22 -12.15
N ASP A 50 -4.45 -7.19 -13.06
CA ASP A 50 -4.95 -7.06 -14.44
C ASP A 50 -5.97 -8.12 -14.81
N GLY A 51 -6.37 -8.99 -13.91
CA GLY A 51 -7.27 -10.06 -14.21
C GLY A 51 -8.19 -10.46 -13.07
N GLU A 52 -9.12 -11.36 -13.38
CA GLU A 52 -10.11 -11.83 -12.42
C GLU A 52 -9.47 -12.55 -11.23
N THR A 53 -8.34 -13.20 -11.46
CA THR A 53 -7.63 -13.90 -10.39
C THR A 53 -7.04 -12.96 -9.34
N ASP A 54 -6.88 -11.68 -9.68
CA ASP A 54 -6.37 -10.67 -8.76
C ASP A 54 -7.48 -10.05 -7.89
N VAL A 55 -8.74 -10.26 -8.24
CA VAL A 55 -9.87 -9.59 -7.57
C VAL A 55 -9.89 -9.82 -6.05
N PRO A 56 -9.72 -11.04 -5.54
CA PRO A 56 -9.72 -11.24 -4.09
C PRO A 56 -8.66 -10.43 -3.38
N CYS A 57 -7.44 -10.35 -3.94
CA CYS A 57 -6.36 -9.55 -3.37
C CYS A 57 -6.65 -8.07 -3.46
N MET A 58 -7.16 -7.61 -4.59
CA MET A 58 -7.54 -6.20 -4.76
C MET A 58 -8.55 -5.77 -3.72
N ARG A 59 -9.57 -6.58 -3.50
CA ARG A 59 -10.61 -6.31 -2.49
C ARG A 59 -10.03 -6.29 -1.08
N THR A 60 -9.19 -7.27 -0.77
CA THR A 60 -8.59 -7.38 0.56
C THR A 60 -7.73 -6.16 0.87
N VAL A 61 -6.88 -5.76 -0.08
CA VAL A 61 -6.03 -4.60 0.09
C VAL A 61 -6.87 -3.34 0.28
N LYS A 62 -7.85 -3.12 -0.57
CA LYS A 62 -8.72 -1.95 -0.46
C LYS A 62 -9.51 -1.93 0.85
N SER A 63 -10.11 -3.05 1.22
CA SER A 63 -10.96 -3.13 2.41
C SER A 63 -10.19 -2.89 3.70
N ASN A 64 -8.90 -3.09 3.69
CA ASN A 64 -8.04 -2.92 4.84
C ASN A 64 -7.23 -1.62 4.80
N GLY A 65 -7.62 -0.68 3.96
CA GLY A 65 -7.02 0.64 3.94
C GLY A 65 -5.88 0.82 2.95
N GLY A 66 -5.54 -0.22 2.19
CA GLY A 66 -4.55 -0.13 1.14
C GLY A 66 -5.12 0.41 -0.16
N HIS A 67 -4.32 0.37 -1.20
CA HIS A 67 -4.65 0.98 -2.47
C HIS A 67 -4.56 -0.06 -3.59
N SER A 68 -5.67 -0.30 -4.27
CA SER A 68 -5.73 -1.29 -5.34
C SER A 68 -6.01 -0.64 -6.67
N PHE A 69 -5.29 -1.11 -7.68
CA PHE A 69 -5.42 -0.68 -9.05
C PHE A 69 -5.84 -1.84 -9.93
N ALA A 70 -6.89 -1.67 -10.70
CA ALA A 70 -7.20 -2.56 -11.81
C ALA A 70 -6.54 -1.97 -13.06
N VAL A 71 -5.60 -2.70 -13.63
CA VAL A 71 -4.79 -2.24 -14.75
C VAL A 71 -5.27 -2.93 -16.02
N TYR A 72 -5.41 -2.20 -17.10
CA TYR A 72 -5.87 -2.78 -18.36
C TYR A 72 -4.94 -2.43 -19.51
N GLY A 73 -4.65 -3.43 -20.34
CA GLY A 73 -3.84 -3.27 -21.55
C GLY A 73 -4.63 -3.33 -22.85
N ASN A 74 -5.95 -3.59 -22.76
CA ASN A 74 -6.82 -3.67 -23.94
C ASN A 74 -8.26 -3.39 -23.53
N GLU A 75 -9.15 -3.29 -24.53
CA GLU A 75 -10.56 -2.94 -24.29
C GLU A 75 -11.32 -3.96 -23.44
N LYS A 76 -11.02 -5.24 -23.61
CA LYS A 76 -11.66 -6.30 -22.81
C LYS A 76 -11.30 -6.14 -21.33
N LYS A 77 -10.05 -5.91 -21.04
CA LYS A 77 -9.58 -5.68 -19.67
C LYS A 77 -10.09 -4.36 -19.12
N ARG A 78 -10.23 -3.35 -19.97
CA ARG A 78 -10.80 -2.07 -19.58
C ARG A 78 -12.22 -2.23 -19.05
N ALA A 79 -13.03 -3.04 -19.72
CA ALA A 79 -14.41 -3.28 -19.29
C ALA A 79 -14.44 -3.93 -17.90
N LEU A 80 -13.58 -4.90 -17.66
CA LEU A 80 -13.45 -5.53 -16.35
C LEU A 80 -12.99 -4.52 -15.30
N ALA A 81 -11.97 -3.73 -15.60
CA ALA A 81 -11.45 -2.72 -14.68
C ALA A 81 -12.53 -1.70 -14.31
N GLN A 82 -13.31 -1.26 -15.28
CA GLN A 82 -14.40 -0.32 -15.04
C GLN A 82 -15.47 -0.92 -14.15
N GLN A 83 -15.80 -2.19 -14.37
CA GLN A 83 -16.77 -2.90 -13.54
C GLN A 83 -16.28 -2.99 -12.09
N LEU A 84 -15.02 -3.36 -11.89
CA LEU A 84 -14.44 -3.47 -10.56
C LEU A 84 -14.45 -2.12 -9.84
N LEU A 85 -14.17 -1.06 -10.55
CA LEU A 85 -14.22 0.29 -10.00
C LEU A 85 -15.65 0.66 -9.59
N SER A 86 -16.62 0.41 -10.46
CA SER A 86 -18.03 0.67 -10.21
C SER A 86 -18.57 -0.10 -9.02
N GLU A 87 -18.12 -1.33 -8.85
CA GLU A 87 -18.52 -2.19 -7.74
C GLU A 87 -17.76 -1.91 -6.44
N GLY A 88 -16.85 -0.95 -6.46
CA GLY A 88 -16.08 -0.59 -5.27
C GLY A 88 -15.05 -1.62 -4.85
N ARG A 89 -14.61 -2.47 -5.75
CA ARG A 89 -13.63 -3.52 -5.44
C ARG A 89 -12.20 -3.08 -5.57
N VAL A 90 -11.96 -1.97 -6.27
CA VAL A 90 -10.64 -1.35 -6.40
C VAL A 90 -10.76 0.15 -6.16
N ASN A 91 -9.63 0.77 -5.87
CA ASN A 91 -9.58 2.23 -5.69
C ASN A 91 -9.48 2.95 -7.04
N PHE A 92 -8.73 2.37 -7.98
CA PHE A 92 -8.45 3.00 -9.27
C PHE A 92 -8.48 1.98 -10.39
N ALA A 93 -8.82 2.45 -11.58
CA ALA A 93 -8.73 1.67 -12.81
C ALA A 93 -7.94 2.51 -13.82
N CYS A 94 -6.82 1.98 -14.28
CA CYS A 94 -5.88 2.72 -15.13
C CYS A 94 -5.38 1.88 -16.28
N ALA A 95 -5.06 2.54 -17.39
CA ALA A 95 -4.35 1.90 -18.48
C ALA A 95 -2.97 1.44 -18.03
N ALA A 96 -2.47 0.38 -18.66
CA ALA A 96 -1.16 -0.20 -18.32
C ALA A 96 -0.04 0.69 -18.90
N ASP A 97 0.04 1.90 -18.41
CA ASP A 97 1.06 2.87 -18.77
C ASP A 97 1.94 3.11 -17.54
N TYR A 98 3.11 2.49 -17.55
CA TYR A 98 4.07 2.57 -16.44
C TYR A 98 5.08 3.71 -16.61
N THR A 99 4.85 4.58 -17.59
CA THR A 99 5.72 5.73 -17.79
C THR A 99 5.60 6.70 -16.64
N GLU A 100 6.68 7.42 -16.37
CA GLU A 100 6.73 8.35 -15.24
C GLU A 100 5.68 9.46 -15.33
N ASP A 101 5.35 9.87 -16.55
CA ASP A 101 4.39 10.93 -16.81
C ASP A 101 2.95 10.43 -16.97
N GLY A 102 2.74 9.12 -16.87
CA GLY A 102 1.42 8.52 -17.03
C GLY A 102 0.51 8.77 -15.83
N GLN A 103 -0.79 8.64 -16.08
CA GLN A 103 -1.82 8.83 -15.05
C GLN A 103 -1.59 7.91 -13.84
N MET A 104 -1.29 6.65 -14.09
CA MET A 104 -1.11 5.69 -13.02
C MET A 104 0.04 6.08 -12.10
N MET A 105 1.16 6.50 -12.66
CA MET A 105 2.31 6.90 -11.86
C MET A 105 2.05 8.20 -11.11
N GLU A 106 1.28 9.10 -11.65
CA GLU A 106 0.88 10.31 -10.92
C GLU A 106 0.07 9.94 -9.67
N ILE A 107 -0.88 9.01 -9.80
CA ILE A 107 -1.67 8.54 -8.67
C ILE A 107 -0.77 7.83 -7.65
N VAL A 108 0.15 6.99 -8.12
CA VAL A 108 1.10 6.31 -7.24
C VAL A 108 1.91 7.32 -6.43
N LYS A 109 2.40 8.37 -7.06
CA LYS A 109 3.15 9.43 -6.36
C LYS A 109 2.32 10.07 -5.26
N ARG A 110 1.06 10.33 -5.50
CA ARG A 110 0.16 10.89 -4.51
C ARG A 110 -0.08 9.94 -3.34
N ILE A 111 -0.24 8.66 -3.64
CA ILE A 111 -0.37 7.64 -2.59
C ILE A 111 0.90 7.58 -1.74
N LEU A 112 2.06 7.62 -2.37
CA LEU A 112 3.32 7.61 -1.65
C LEU A 112 3.49 8.84 -0.77
N ASP A 113 3.05 10.00 -1.23
CA ASP A 113 3.06 11.21 -0.42
C ASP A 113 2.19 11.05 0.83
N LYS A 114 1.01 10.47 0.66
CA LYS A 114 0.11 10.19 1.77
C LYS A 114 0.75 9.22 2.77
N ILE A 115 1.34 8.13 2.26
CA ILE A 115 1.99 7.14 3.11
C ILE A 115 3.13 7.77 3.91
N LYS A 116 3.92 8.62 3.28
CA LYS A 116 5.01 9.33 3.96
C LYS A 116 4.47 10.25 5.06
N ALA A 117 3.42 11.00 4.76
CA ALA A 117 2.81 11.90 5.72
C ALA A 117 2.24 11.14 6.91
N ASP A 118 1.53 10.05 6.66
CA ASP A 118 0.96 9.20 7.71
C ASP A 118 2.06 8.59 8.58
N TYR A 119 3.14 8.16 7.97
CA TYR A 119 4.28 7.61 8.69
C TYR A 119 4.92 8.66 9.60
N THR A 120 5.16 9.85 9.07
CA THR A 120 5.72 10.96 9.85
C THR A 120 4.81 11.31 11.02
N LEU A 121 3.51 11.36 10.79
CA LEU A 121 2.55 11.65 11.84
C LEU A 121 2.58 10.59 12.93
N SER A 122 2.65 9.32 12.55
CA SER A 122 2.71 8.24 13.54
C SER A 122 3.98 8.30 14.38
N GLN A 123 5.08 8.78 13.81
CA GLN A 123 6.30 9.01 14.58
C GLN A 123 6.13 10.13 15.60
N HIS A 124 5.45 11.20 15.25
CA HIS A 124 5.12 12.28 16.17
C HIS A 124 4.23 11.80 17.30
N GLU A 125 3.27 10.94 16.99
CA GLU A 125 2.42 10.33 18.02
C GLU A 125 3.23 9.51 19.00
N ALA A 126 4.16 8.71 18.49
CA ALA A 126 5.03 7.90 19.34
C ALA A 126 5.91 8.76 20.23
N VAL A 127 6.53 9.79 19.69
CA VAL A 127 7.38 10.70 20.47
C VAL A 127 6.55 11.42 21.54
N ASN A 128 5.38 11.88 21.20
CA ASN A 128 4.49 12.58 22.12
C ASN A 128 4.08 11.64 23.28
N ARG A 129 3.69 10.42 22.95
CA ARG A 129 3.33 9.42 23.95
C ARG A 129 4.51 9.10 24.86
N ASP A 130 5.71 8.89 24.29
CA ASP A 130 6.89 8.53 25.07
C ASP A 130 7.31 9.69 25.98
N THR A 131 7.20 10.91 25.50
CA THR A 131 7.50 12.09 26.30
C THR A 131 6.55 12.21 27.48
N LEU A 132 5.25 12.02 27.27
CA LEU A 132 4.28 12.08 28.34
C LEU A 132 4.43 10.91 29.33
N ASN A 133 4.79 9.74 28.84
CA ASN A 133 5.08 8.61 29.70
C ASN A 133 6.31 8.86 30.58
N MET A 134 7.31 9.53 30.03
CA MET A 134 8.48 9.92 30.80
C MET A 134 8.10 10.90 31.91
N TYR A 135 7.29 11.91 31.63
CA TYR A 135 6.79 12.83 32.65
C TYR A 135 5.95 12.11 33.68
N SER A 136 5.15 11.16 33.28
CA SER A 136 4.36 10.36 34.21
C SER A 136 5.24 9.52 35.13
N ALA A 137 6.35 8.99 34.63
CA ALA A 137 7.31 8.25 35.44
C ALA A 137 8.02 9.14 36.45
N LEU A 138 8.18 10.45 36.15
CA LEU A 138 8.72 11.45 37.03
C LEU A 138 7.61 12.18 37.80
N GLY A 139 6.40 11.74 37.65
CA GLY A 139 5.16 12.46 37.71
C GLY A 139 4.83 13.17 38.99
N ASP A 140 5.30 12.69 40.08
CA ASP A 140 5.03 13.30 41.38
C ASP A 140 5.66 14.70 41.50
N THR A 141 6.53 15.03 40.57
CA THR A 141 7.19 16.33 40.53
C THR A 141 6.45 17.33 39.68
N MET A 142 5.37 16.93 39.01
CA MET A 142 4.65 17.75 38.04
C MET A 142 3.43 18.45 38.61
N ASP A 143 3.13 18.24 39.83
CA ASP A 143 1.96 18.88 40.48
C ASP A 143 2.17 20.34 40.84
#